data_39b3fbea9a59effac3eefe7804969ef2
#
_entry.id   39b3fbea9a59effac3eefe7804969ef2
#
_cell.length_a   1.000
_cell.length_b   1.000
_cell.length_c   1.000
_cell.angle_alpha   90.00
_cell.angle_beta   90.00
_cell.angle_gamma   90.00
#
_symmetry.space_group_name_H-M   'P 1'
#
loop_
_entity.id
_entity.type
_entity.pdbx_description
1 polymer ?
#
loop_
_entity_poly.entity_id
_entity_poly.type
_entity_poly.pdbx_seq_one_letter_code
_entity_poly.pdbx_strand_id
1 'polypeptide(L)'
;MSAFSYVLETFQRARQIPASAPGPTRRELRSTFLKFRAKFSLRRMLPAGSLRRESVCGFRVECIDYSELGLLFDEIFLRRDYEFTAATERPLIFDCGSNIGMALIFFKRLYPQARVVAFEPCKESFEILSRNVEANRLDGVQLHEVALQGNEGPVEFFVNDAHPASLTNCTSAGQVTGSPRMVRGVLLSRFITEPVDFLKMDIEGAEASVLEELARSGRIGMIREMVVEYHHHIDRREDALSRMLRLLEENGFGYQIRSVPWQAFTRETFQDLLIRAYRK
;
A
#
# COMPACT_ATOMS: atom_id res chain seq x y z
N MET A 1 24.43 13.73 6.67
CA MET A 1 25.16 12.52 6.20
C MET A 1 26.09 12.95 5.07
N SER A 2 27.38 12.60 5.10
CA SER A 2 28.29 12.91 4.01
C SER A 2 27.94 12.09 2.75
N ALA A 3 28.29 12.58 1.54
CA ALA A 3 28.09 11.84 0.30
C ALA A 3 28.76 10.45 0.34
N PHE A 4 29.93 10.36 0.97
CA PHE A 4 30.66 9.09 1.16
C PHE A 4 29.90 8.12 2.06
N SER A 5 29.37 8.58 3.19
CA SER A 5 28.56 7.75 4.10
C SER A 5 27.30 7.22 3.41
N TYR A 6 26.62 8.05 2.61
CA TYR A 6 25.47 7.66 1.83
C TYR A 6 25.77 6.56 0.80
N VAL A 7 26.89 6.69 0.10
CA VAL A 7 27.34 5.69 -0.90
C VAL A 7 27.66 4.36 -0.22
N LEU A 8 28.42 4.40 0.87
CA LEU A 8 28.80 3.20 1.61
C LEU A 8 27.58 2.45 2.14
N GLU A 9 26.65 3.16 2.79
CA GLU A 9 25.38 2.58 3.26
C GLU A 9 24.56 1.96 2.14
N THR A 10 24.48 2.64 0.99
CA THR A 10 23.78 2.13 -0.19
C THR A 10 24.35 0.79 -0.64
N PHE A 11 25.67 0.65 -0.73
CA PHE A 11 26.29 -0.61 -1.12
C PHE A 11 26.14 -1.70 -0.07
N GLN A 12 26.22 -1.37 1.22
CA GLN A 12 25.97 -2.32 2.32
C GLN A 12 24.55 -2.86 2.27
N ARG A 13 23.55 -2.01 2.17
CA ARG A 13 22.13 -2.41 2.02
C ARG A 13 21.92 -3.26 0.75
N ALA A 14 22.50 -2.88 -0.39
CA ALA A 14 22.38 -3.65 -1.62
C ALA A 14 22.96 -5.08 -1.48
N ARG A 15 24.02 -5.27 -0.67
CA ARG A 15 24.58 -6.61 -0.40
C ARG A 15 23.68 -7.47 0.48
N GLN A 16 22.93 -6.85 1.38
CA GLN A 16 22.01 -7.52 2.31
C GLN A 16 20.68 -7.92 1.69
N ILE A 17 20.34 -7.44 0.47
CA ILE A 17 19.11 -7.82 -0.22
C ILE A 17 19.08 -9.35 -0.39
N PRO A 18 18.08 -10.04 0.20
CA PRO A 18 18.00 -11.50 0.17
C PRO A 18 17.71 -12.00 -1.25
N ALA A 19 18.02 -13.28 -1.50
CA ALA A 19 17.46 -13.98 -2.63
C ALA A 19 15.98 -14.24 -2.35
N SER A 20 15.10 -13.88 -3.26
CA SER A 20 13.68 -14.13 -3.12
C SER A 20 13.21 -15.20 -4.12
N ALA A 21 12.43 -16.15 -3.62
CA ALA A 21 11.63 -17.05 -4.45
C ALA A 21 10.35 -17.37 -3.68
N PRO A 22 9.15 -17.22 -4.28
CA PRO A 22 8.90 -16.69 -5.62
C PRO A 22 9.04 -15.16 -5.68
N GLY A 23 9.18 -14.60 -6.88
CA GLY A 23 9.19 -13.14 -7.09
C GLY A 23 10.40 -12.61 -7.86
N PRO A 24 10.78 -11.33 -7.65
CA PRO A 24 11.93 -10.74 -8.31
C PRO A 24 13.23 -11.38 -7.89
N THR A 25 14.15 -11.56 -8.84
CA THR A 25 15.48 -12.08 -8.54
C THR A 25 16.30 -11.08 -7.72
N ARG A 26 17.29 -11.57 -6.96
CA ARG A 26 18.23 -10.72 -6.22
C ARG A 26 18.92 -9.68 -7.13
N ARG A 27 19.21 -10.05 -8.38
CA ARG A 27 19.82 -9.14 -9.36
C ARG A 27 18.87 -8.00 -9.74
N GLU A 28 17.61 -8.30 -10.01
CA GLU A 28 16.57 -7.29 -10.31
C GLU A 28 16.37 -6.34 -9.15
N LEU A 29 16.24 -6.86 -7.93
CA LEU A 29 16.09 -6.05 -6.71
C LEU A 29 17.29 -5.11 -6.51
N ARG A 30 18.50 -5.64 -6.58
CA ARG A 30 19.73 -4.85 -6.42
C ARG A 30 19.88 -3.77 -7.49
N SER A 31 19.65 -4.11 -8.75
CA SER A 31 19.78 -3.15 -9.85
C SER A 31 18.75 -2.04 -9.73
N THR A 32 17.50 -2.36 -9.37
CA THR A 32 16.43 -1.38 -9.15
C THR A 32 16.75 -0.49 -7.95
N PHE A 33 17.18 -1.08 -6.83
CA PHE A 33 17.57 -0.34 -5.63
C PHE A 33 18.68 0.67 -5.90
N LEU A 34 19.77 0.23 -6.53
CA LEU A 34 20.92 1.10 -6.84
C LEU A 34 20.52 2.23 -7.79
N LYS A 35 19.71 1.93 -8.80
CA LYS A 35 19.16 2.94 -9.73
C LYS A 35 18.33 3.99 -8.98
N PHE A 36 17.43 3.59 -8.08
CA PHE A 36 16.61 4.55 -7.32
C PHE A 36 17.45 5.39 -6.36
N ARG A 37 18.43 4.82 -5.69
CA ARG A 37 19.36 5.58 -4.84
C ARG A 37 20.15 6.61 -5.62
N ALA A 38 20.63 6.28 -6.83
CA ALA A 38 21.31 7.23 -7.71
C ALA A 38 20.36 8.38 -8.15
N LYS A 39 19.15 8.05 -8.60
CA LYS A 39 18.15 9.04 -9.03
C LYS A 39 17.67 9.91 -7.87
N PHE A 40 17.49 9.33 -6.69
CA PHE A 40 17.18 10.08 -5.48
C PHE A 40 18.24 11.14 -5.17
N SER A 41 19.52 10.81 -5.34
CA SER A 41 20.61 11.78 -5.17
C SER A 41 20.57 12.93 -6.18
N LEU A 42 20.07 12.67 -7.37
CA LEU A 42 19.94 13.64 -8.46
C LEU A 42 18.60 14.38 -8.50
N ARG A 43 17.65 14.03 -7.60
CA ARG A 43 16.27 14.55 -7.66
C ARG A 43 16.15 16.07 -7.62
N ARG A 44 17.10 16.76 -6.92
CA ARG A 44 17.15 18.23 -6.85
C ARG A 44 17.42 18.90 -8.20
N MET A 45 17.96 18.16 -9.17
CA MET A 45 18.25 18.64 -10.53
C MET A 45 17.09 18.36 -11.49
N LEU A 46 16.02 17.68 -11.04
CA LEU A 46 14.89 17.29 -11.86
C LEU A 46 13.69 18.21 -11.56
N PRO A 47 12.89 18.58 -12.58
CA PRO A 47 11.68 19.36 -12.35
C PRO A 47 10.73 18.66 -11.37
N ALA A 48 10.20 19.39 -10.40
CA ALA A 48 9.19 18.86 -9.48
C ALA A 48 7.87 18.59 -10.22
N GLY A 49 7.12 17.59 -9.77
CA GLY A 49 5.75 17.30 -10.26
C GLY A 49 5.66 16.73 -11.68
N SER A 50 6.77 16.44 -12.36
CA SER A 50 6.73 15.86 -13.71
C SER A 50 6.55 14.33 -13.66
N LEU A 51 5.67 13.81 -14.52
CA LEU A 51 5.48 12.36 -14.69
C LEU A 51 6.79 11.71 -15.17
N ARG A 52 7.18 10.63 -14.54
CA ARG A 52 8.42 9.89 -14.79
C ARG A 52 8.12 8.44 -15.11
N ARG A 53 8.95 7.83 -15.94
CA ARG A 53 8.83 6.42 -16.33
C ARG A 53 10.06 5.65 -15.87
N GLU A 54 9.82 4.60 -15.12
CA GLU A 54 10.84 3.76 -14.54
C GLU A 54 10.62 2.29 -14.88
N SER A 55 11.71 1.51 -14.77
CA SER A 55 11.62 0.05 -14.78
C SER A 55 11.85 -0.47 -13.36
N VAL A 56 10.88 -1.19 -12.83
CA VAL A 56 10.89 -1.81 -11.51
C VAL A 56 10.77 -3.32 -11.68
N CYS A 57 11.86 -4.05 -11.44
CA CYS A 57 11.88 -5.51 -11.55
C CYS A 57 11.23 -6.07 -12.83
N GLY A 58 11.48 -5.43 -13.98
CA GLY A 58 10.96 -5.82 -15.29
C GLY A 58 9.66 -5.14 -15.71
N PHE A 59 8.95 -4.47 -14.80
CA PHE A 59 7.74 -3.71 -15.10
C PHE A 59 8.04 -2.24 -15.41
N ARG A 60 7.19 -1.63 -16.26
CA ARG A 60 7.19 -0.18 -16.49
C ARG A 60 6.32 0.49 -15.44
N VAL A 61 6.85 1.49 -14.76
CA VAL A 61 6.14 2.21 -13.70
C VAL A 61 6.21 3.70 -13.97
N GLU A 62 5.08 4.34 -14.07
CA GLU A 62 4.96 5.79 -14.03
C GLU A 62 4.82 6.24 -12.58
N CYS A 63 5.49 7.32 -12.22
CA CYS A 63 5.45 7.96 -10.91
C CYS A 63 5.69 9.46 -11.03
N ILE A 64 5.38 10.22 -9.98
CA ILE A 64 5.66 11.67 -9.93
C ILE A 64 6.90 11.94 -9.09
N ASP A 65 7.09 11.24 -7.98
CA ASP A 65 8.20 11.47 -7.05
C ASP A 65 9.08 10.23 -6.87
N TYR A 66 10.40 10.42 -6.92
CA TYR A 66 11.36 9.33 -6.70
C TYR A 66 11.52 8.97 -5.23
N SER A 67 11.20 9.86 -4.29
CA SER A 67 11.29 9.56 -2.87
C SER A 67 10.19 8.59 -2.49
N GLU A 68 8.97 8.84 -2.94
CA GLU A 68 7.80 7.97 -2.71
C GLU A 68 7.96 6.64 -3.44
N LEU A 69 8.38 6.65 -4.72
CA LEU A 69 8.67 5.41 -5.44
C LEU A 69 9.76 4.57 -4.74
N GLY A 70 10.77 5.22 -4.17
CA GLY A 70 11.83 4.55 -3.41
C GLY A 70 11.33 3.94 -2.10
N LEU A 71 10.43 4.63 -1.39
CA LEU A 71 9.76 4.12 -0.19
C LEU A 71 8.91 2.90 -0.52
N LEU A 72 7.99 3.02 -1.47
CA LEU A 72 7.15 1.90 -1.93
C LEU A 72 7.97 0.70 -2.38
N PHE A 73 9.10 0.94 -3.05
CA PHE A 73 9.99 -0.15 -3.44
C PHE A 73 10.65 -0.83 -2.24
N ASP A 74 11.12 -0.05 -1.25
CA ASP A 74 11.72 -0.59 -0.02
C ASP A 74 10.69 -1.44 0.75
N GLU A 75 9.50 -0.93 0.97
CA GLU A 75 8.42 -1.59 1.69
C GLU A 75 7.92 -2.86 1.00
N ILE A 76 7.56 -2.72 -0.25
CA ILE A 76 6.84 -3.78 -0.98
C ILE A 76 7.80 -4.83 -1.54
N PHE A 77 8.94 -4.40 -2.12
CA PHE A 77 9.84 -5.34 -2.81
C PHE A 77 11.02 -5.81 -1.96
N LEU A 78 11.56 -4.96 -1.07
CA LEU A 78 12.72 -5.33 -0.25
C LEU A 78 12.30 -5.90 1.11
N ARG A 79 11.40 -5.23 1.85
CA ARG A 79 10.87 -5.75 3.12
C ARG A 79 9.80 -6.80 2.92
N ARG A 80 9.16 -6.84 1.73
CA ARG A 80 8.10 -7.77 1.36
C ARG A 80 6.90 -7.72 2.29
N ASP A 81 6.49 -6.50 2.65
CA ASP A 81 5.46 -6.25 3.67
C ASP A 81 4.11 -6.89 3.32
N TYR A 82 3.80 -7.02 2.02
CA TYR A 82 2.56 -7.61 1.50
C TYR A 82 2.75 -9.02 0.89
N GLU A 83 3.90 -9.67 1.18
CA GLU A 83 4.10 -11.05 0.69
C GLU A 83 3.17 -12.02 1.40
N PHE A 84 2.59 -12.95 0.65
CA PHE A 84 1.78 -14.05 1.17
C PHE A 84 2.00 -15.32 0.36
N THR A 85 1.52 -16.45 0.87
CA THR A 85 1.58 -17.73 0.16
C THR A 85 0.16 -18.17 -0.21
N ALA A 86 -0.13 -18.14 -1.51
CA ALA A 86 -1.41 -18.62 -2.02
C ALA A 86 -1.43 -20.14 -2.18
N ALA A 87 -2.60 -20.73 -1.98
CA ALA A 87 -2.84 -22.16 -2.25
C ALA A 87 -3.06 -22.45 -3.76
N THR A 88 -3.13 -21.41 -4.59
CA THR A 88 -3.43 -21.50 -6.04
C THR A 88 -2.53 -20.55 -6.81
N GLU A 89 -2.31 -20.84 -8.10
CA GLU A 89 -1.59 -19.93 -9.02
C GLU A 89 -2.45 -18.73 -9.47
N ARG A 90 -3.76 -18.76 -9.20
CA ARG A 90 -4.72 -17.72 -9.56
C ARG A 90 -5.44 -17.14 -8.35
N PRO A 91 -4.72 -16.65 -7.32
CA PRO A 91 -5.35 -16.11 -6.14
C PRO A 91 -6.22 -14.88 -6.47
N LEU A 92 -7.30 -14.71 -5.69
CA LEU A 92 -8.06 -13.47 -5.66
C LEU A 92 -7.47 -12.55 -4.60
N ILE A 93 -7.03 -11.37 -5.03
CA ILE A 93 -6.37 -10.38 -4.19
C ILE A 93 -7.19 -9.09 -4.20
N PHE A 94 -7.40 -8.51 -3.04
CA PHE A 94 -7.95 -7.17 -2.87
C PHE A 94 -6.84 -6.21 -2.44
N ASP A 95 -6.63 -5.17 -3.24
CA ASP A 95 -5.63 -4.11 -3.00
C ASP A 95 -6.37 -2.81 -2.65
N CYS A 96 -6.58 -2.59 -1.37
CA CYS A 96 -7.29 -1.44 -0.83
C CYS A 96 -6.29 -0.32 -0.51
N GLY A 97 -6.39 0.81 -1.23
CA GLY A 97 -5.38 1.88 -1.23
C GLY A 97 -4.23 1.56 -2.19
N SER A 98 -4.55 1.40 -3.48
CA SER A 98 -3.56 0.93 -4.46
C SER A 98 -2.53 1.97 -4.87
N ASN A 99 -2.79 3.25 -4.58
CA ASN A 99 -1.95 4.37 -4.98
C ASN A 99 -1.58 4.28 -6.47
N ILE A 100 -0.31 4.34 -6.84
CA ILE A 100 0.17 4.19 -8.23
C ILE A 100 0.30 2.72 -8.70
N GLY A 101 -0.09 1.73 -7.88
CA GLY A 101 -0.14 0.30 -8.23
C GLY A 101 1.13 -0.49 -7.94
N MET A 102 2.00 -0.05 -7.04
CA MET A 102 3.23 -0.78 -6.72
C MET A 102 2.97 -2.14 -6.06
N ALA A 103 1.97 -2.22 -5.15
CA ALA A 103 1.55 -3.47 -4.54
C ALA A 103 0.93 -4.42 -5.59
N LEU A 104 0.07 -3.90 -6.46
CA LEU A 104 -0.52 -4.65 -7.56
C LEU A 104 0.56 -5.26 -8.48
N ILE A 105 1.56 -4.48 -8.87
CA ILE A 105 2.70 -4.96 -9.67
C ILE A 105 3.47 -6.06 -8.93
N PHE A 106 3.68 -5.92 -7.62
CA PHE A 106 4.32 -6.95 -6.80
C PHE A 106 3.50 -8.24 -6.77
N PHE A 107 2.18 -8.17 -6.58
CA PHE A 107 1.29 -9.32 -6.63
C PHE A 107 1.34 -10.02 -8.00
N LYS A 108 1.33 -9.26 -9.08
CA LYS A 108 1.47 -9.81 -10.44
C LYS A 108 2.85 -10.40 -10.71
N ARG A 109 3.88 -9.93 -10.03
CA ARG A 109 5.21 -10.55 -10.08
C ARG A 109 5.27 -11.88 -9.33
N LEU A 110 4.56 -12.00 -8.21
CA LEU A 110 4.46 -13.24 -7.43
C LEU A 110 3.55 -14.26 -8.12
N TYR A 111 2.39 -13.80 -8.55
CA TYR A 111 1.31 -14.60 -9.14
C TYR A 111 0.83 -13.96 -10.45
N PRO A 112 1.47 -14.27 -11.58
CA PRO A 112 1.12 -13.64 -12.87
C PRO A 112 -0.35 -13.81 -13.27
N GLN A 113 -0.99 -14.91 -12.84
CA GLN A 113 -2.38 -15.22 -13.12
C GLN A 113 -3.36 -14.71 -12.05
N ALA A 114 -2.89 -14.03 -10.99
CA ALA A 114 -3.75 -13.50 -9.94
C ALA A 114 -4.88 -12.63 -10.52
N ARG A 115 -6.05 -12.70 -9.90
CA ARG A 115 -7.12 -11.72 -10.07
C ARG A 115 -6.98 -10.66 -8.99
N VAL A 116 -6.92 -9.39 -9.39
CA VAL A 116 -6.73 -8.28 -8.45
C VAL A 116 -7.88 -7.30 -8.59
N VAL A 117 -8.51 -6.97 -7.46
CA VAL A 117 -9.51 -5.90 -7.36
C VAL A 117 -8.87 -4.77 -6.57
N ALA A 118 -8.66 -3.63 -7.22
CA ALA A 118 -7.86 -2.52 -6.69
C ALA A 118 -8.72 -1.27 -6.51
N PHE A 119 -8.51 -0.57 -5.39
CA PHE A 119 -9.28 0.62 -5.00
C PHE A 119 -8.34 1.78 -4.71
N GLU A 120 -8.60 2.93 -5.34
CA GLU A 120 -7.84 4.16 -5.14
C GLU A 120 -8.76 5.38 -5.29
N PRO A 121 -8.96 6.18 -4.24
CA PRO A 121 -9.85 7.33 -4.28
C PRO A 121 -9.24 8.59 -4.95
N CYS A 122 -7.92 8.74 -4.92
CA CYS A 122 -7.25 9.89 -5.49
C CYS A 122 -7.19 9.76 -7.01
N LYS A 123 -7.85 10.69 -7.71
CA LYS A 123 -7.93 10.66 -9.18
C LYS A 123 -6.55 10.63 -9.85
N GLU A 124 -5.61 11.44 -9.38
CA GLU A 124 -4.26 11.55 -9.95
C GLU A 124 -3.47 10.24 -9.77
N SER A 125 -3.57 9.60 -8.59
CA SER A 125 -2.99 8.28 -8.32
C SER A 125 -3.66 7.21 -9.17
N PHE A 126 -5.00 7.22 -9.26
CA PHE A 126 -5.79 6.28 -10.04
C PHE A 126 -5.46 6.34 -11.54
N GLU A 127 -5.27 7.53 -12.10
CA GLU A 127 -4.83 7.69 -13.49
C GLU A 127 -3.45 7.09 -13.73
N ILE A 128 -2.51 7.26 -12.79
CA ILE A 128 -1.18 6.65 -12.87
C ILE A 128 -1.28 5.12 -12.72
N LEU A 129 -2.05 4.63 -11.74
CA LEU A 129 -2.35 3.21 -11.56
C LEU A 129 -2.88 2.58 -12.85
N SER A 130 -3.87 3.22 -13.47
CA SER A 130 -4.48 2.74 -14.73
C SER A 130 -3.45 2.64 -15.85
N ARG A 131 -2.60 3.66 -16.02
CA ARG A 131 -1.51 3.64 -17.00
C ARG A 131 -0.46 2.57 -16.69
N ASN A 132 -0.16 2.32 -15.41
CA ASN A 132 0.78 1.27 -14.99
C ASN A 132 0.24 -0.12 -15.29
N VAL A 133 -1.06 -0.35 -15.09
CA VAL A 133 -1.72 -1.62 -15.46
C VAL A 133 -1.69 -1.82 -16.97
N GLU A 134 -2.06 -0.81 -17.76
CA GLU A 134 -2.09 -0.85 -19.22
C GLU A 134 -0.69 -1.04 -19.82
N ALA A 135 0.30 -0.24 -19.38
CA ALA A 135 1.67 -0.29 -19.89
C ALA A 135 2.33 -1.66 -19.72
N ASN A 136 1.90 -2.43 -18.72
CA ASN A 136 2.39 -3.77 -18.43
C ASN A 136 1.43 -4.88 -18.90
N ARG A 137 0.30 -4.54 -19.52
CA ARG A 137 -0.71 -5.50 -20.01
C ARG A 137 -1.11 -6.49 -18.92
N LEU A 138 -1.45 -5.98 -17.73
CA LEU A 138 -1.79 -6.83 -16.58
C LEU A 138 -3.22 -7.32 -16.70
N ASP A 139 -3.40 -8.59 -17.07
CA ASP A 139 -4.73 -9.21 -17.18
C ASP A 139 -5.32 -9.53 -15.80
N GLY A 140 -6.67 -9.66 -15.74
CA GLY A 140 -7.37 -10.03 -14.51
C GLY A 140 -7.34 -8.95 -13.42
N VAL A 141 -7.21 -7.68 -13.80
CA VAL A 141 -7.23 -6.53 -12.90
C VAL A 141 -8.52 -5.75 -13.07
N GLN A 142 -9.18 -5.42 -11.96
CA GLN A 142 -10.32 -4.52 -11.89
C GLN A 142 -9.92 -3.31 -11.05
N LEU A 143 -10.13 -2.11 -11.60
CA LEU A 143 -9.78 -0.85 -10.95
C LEU A 143 -11.05 -0.08 -10.56
N HIS A 144 -11.07 0.47 -9.35
CA HIS A 144 -12.20 1.24 -8.81
C HIS A 144 -11.70 2.58 -8.23
N GLU A 145 -12.13 3.70 -8.83
CA GLU A 145 -11.87 5.07 -8.34
C GLU A 145 -12.87 5.41 -7.24
N VAL A 146 -12.67 4.86 -6.05
CA VAL A 146 -13.56 5.02 -4.89
C VAL A 146 -12.78 4.93 -3.58
N ALA A 147 -13.30 5.60 -2.54
CA ALA A 147 -12.83 5.43 -1.16
C ALA A 147 -13.59 4.26 -0.49
N LEU A 148 -12.84 3.41 0.22
CA LEU A 148 -13.43 2.39 1.08
C LEU A 148 -13.70 2.96 2.46
N GLN A 149 -14.88 2.68 3.01
CA GLN A 149 -15.27 3.17 4.33
C GLN A 149 -16.38 2.31 4.98
N GLY A 150 -16.67 2.57 6.26
CA GLY A 150 -17.66 1.81 7.02
C GLY A 150 -19.12 2.12 6.69
N ASN A 151 -19.42 3.18 5.94
CA ASN A 151 -20.75 3.60 5.49
C ASN A 151 -20.70 4.06 4.04
N GLU A 152 -21.82 3.97 3.33
CA GLU A 152 -21.91 4.49 1.97
C GLU A 152 -22.17 5.99 1.93
N GLY A 153 -21.70 6.61 0.87
CA GLY A 153 -21.96 8.03 0.59
C GLY A 153 -20.69 8.79 0.22
N PRO A 154 -20.82 10.07 -0.07
CA PRO A 154 -19.67 10.92 -0.34
C PRO A 154 -18.83 11.10 0.93
N VAL A 155 -17.52 11.10 0.77
CA VAL A 155 -16.54 11.32 1.84
C VAL A 155 -15.56 12.41 1.46
N GLU A 156 -15.19 13.24 2.43
CA GLU A 156 -14.09 14.19 2.25
C GLU A 156 -12.77 13.43 2.23
N PHE A 157 -11.98 13.70 1.21
CA PHE A 157 -10.65 13.15 1.01
C PHE A 157 -9.66 14.30 0.82
N PHE A 158 -8.63 14.35 1.65
CA PHE A 158 -7.66 15.44 1.65
C PHE A 158 -6.49 15.09 0.74
N VAL A 159 -6.28 15.91 -0.28
CA VAL A 159 -5.24 15.73 -1.29
C VAL A 159 -4.18 16.80 -1.11
N ASN A 160 -2.93 16.40 -1.07
CA ASN A 160 -1.81 17.33 -1.04
C ASN A 160 -1.73 18.09 -2.38
N ASP A 161 -2.05 19.38 -2.36
CA ASP A 161 -2.10 20.20 -3.59
C ASP A 161 -0.74 20.35 -4.28
N ALA A 162 0.37 20.27 -3.53
CA ALA A 162 1.73 20.32 -4.08
C ALA A 162 2.15 18.97 -4.70
N HIS A 163 1.61 17.86 -4.21
CA HIS A 163 1.91 16.49 -4.63
C HIS A 163 0.64 15.65 -4.65
N PRO A 164 -0.26 15.82 -5.64
CA PRO A 164 -1.59 15.21 -5.63
C PRO A 164 -1.61 13.68 -5.60
N ALA A 165 -0.58 13.02 -6.12
CA ALA A 165 -0.44 11.56 -6.04
C ALA A 165 0.47 11.12 -4.87
N SER A 166 0.48 11.88 -3.77
CA SER A 166 1.27 11.59 -2.57
C SER A 166 0.73 10.40 -1.80
N LEU A 167 1.63 9.70 -1.12
CA LEU A 167 1.33 8.63 -0.17
C LEU A 167 0.57 9.13 1.07
N THR A 168 0.58 10.46 1.32
CA THR A 168 -0.03 11.05 2.52
C THR A 168 -1.46 11.55 2.30
N ASN A 169 -2.08 11.28 1.14
CA ASN A 169 -3.48 11.65 0.90
C ASN A 169 -4.42 10.77 1.75
N CYS A 170 -5.30 11.37 2.54
CA CYS A 170 -6.06 10.64 3.55
C CYS A 170 -7.49 11.18 3.77
N THR A 171 -8.28 10.44 4.54
CA THR A 171 -9.63 10.86 4.97
C THR A 171 -9.63 11.73 6.24
N SER A 172 -8.47 12.06 6.81
CA SER A 172 -8.35 12.84 8.04
C SER A 172 -7.78 14.24 7.82
N ALA A 173 -8.53 15.27 8.24
CA ALA A 173 -8.19 16.68 8.05
C ALA A 173 -6.90 17.15 8.75
N GLY A 174 -6.31 16.37 9.65
CA GLY A 174 -5.19 16.80 10.50
C GLY A 174 -3.80 16.50 9.94
N GLN A 175 -3.68 15.72 8.89
CA GLN A 175 -2.40 15.19 8.41
C GLN A 175 -1.89 15.82 7.11
N VAL A 176 -2.76 16.36 6.30
CA VAL A 176 -2.40 16.90 4.99
C VAL A 176 -2.67 18.40 4.92
N THR A 177 -1.66 19.16 4.50
CA THR A 177 -1.86 20.54 4.05
C THR A 177 -2.38 20.50 2.62
N GLY A 178 -3.70 20.30 2.46
CA GLY A 178 -4.31 20.17 1.14
C GLY A 178 -5.79 20.52 1.15
N SER A 179 -6.38 20.54 -0.04
CA SER A 179 -7.79 20.85 -0.22
C SER A 179 -8.67 19.62 -0.06
N PRO A 180 -9.79 19.70 0.66
CA PRO A 180 -10.76 18.62 0.71
C PRO A 180 -11.43 18.44 -0.67
N ARG A 181 -11.55 17.19 -1.10
CA ARG A 181 -12.28 16.80 -2.30
C ARG A 181 -13.34 15.77 -1.93
N MET A 182 -14.52 15.90 -2.49
CA MET A 182 -15.56 14.90 -2.30
C MET A 182 -15.30 13.72 -3.24
N VAL A 183 -15.11 12.54 -2.66
CA VAL A 183 -14.96 11.28 -3.40
C VAL A 183 -16.11 10.33 -3.07
N ARG A 184 -16.37 9.38 -3.97
CA ARG A 184 -17.40 8.36 -3.75
C ARG A 184 -16.91 7.33 -2.75
N GLY A 185 -17.59 7.23 -1.59
CA GLY A 185 -17.35 6.19 -0.60
C GLY A 185 -18.26 4.98 -0.81
N VAL A 186 -17.69 3.78 -0.67
CA VAL A 186 -18.37 2.50 -0.86
C VAL A 186 -17.99 1.50 0.22
N LEU A 187 -18.85 0.48 0.40
CA LEU A 187 -18.61 -0.64 1.30
C LEU A 187 -17.78 -1.71 0.57
N LEU A 188 -16.73 -2.20 1.22
CA LEU A 188 -15.87 -3.26 0.67
C LEU A 188 -16.64 -4.58 0.51
N SER A 189 -17.57 -4.87 1.42
CA SER A 189 -18.39 -6.10 1.40
C SER A 189 -19.15 -6.32 0.09
N ARG A 190 -19.49 -5.24 -0.65
CA ARG A 190 -20.18 -5.33 -1.94
C ARG A 190 -19.37 -5.99 -3.05
N PHE A 191 -18.05 -5.94 -2.93
CA PHE A 191 -17.12 -6.52 -3.90
C PHE A 191 -16.70 -7.94 -3.55
N ILE A 192 -16.86 -8.37 -2.29
CA ILE A 192 -16.51 -9.71 -1.83
C ILE A 192 -17.67 -10.66 -2.11
N THR A 193 -17.65 -11.32 -3.26
CA THR A 193 -18.67 -12.28 -3.70
C THR A 193 -18.21 -13.73 -3.67
N GLU A 194 -16.91 -13.96 -3.48
CA GLU A 194 -16.26 -15.27 -3.41
C GLU A 194 -15.09 -15.20 -2.42
N PRO A 195 -14.50 -16.33 -1.99
CA PRO A 195 -13.36 -16.33 -1.07
C PRO A 195 -12.17 -15.52 -1.59
N VAL A 196 -11.64 -14.63 -0.75
CA VAL A 196 -10.49 -13.78 -1.02
C VAL A 196 -9.25 -14.44 -0.41
N ASP A 197 -8.24 -14.70 -1.24
CA ASP A 197 -7.01 -15.33 -0.78
C ASP A 197 -6.15 -14.36 0.04
N PHE A 198 -6.07 -13.10 -0.40
CA PHE A 198 -5.30 -12.07 0.28
C PHE A 198 -5.95 -10.69 0.15
N LEU A 199 -5.96 -9.94 1.25
CA LEU A 199 -6.40 -8.55 1.29
C LEU A 199 -5.27 -7.66 1.83
N LYS A 200 -4.82 -6.69 1.05
CA LYS A 200 -4.00 -5.57 1.50
C LYS A 200 -4.93 -4.40 1.81
N MET A 201 -4.79 -3.81 2.97
CA MET A 201 -5.55 -2.63 3.40
C MET A 201 -4.61 -1.57 3.97
N ASP A 202 -4.56 -0.45 3.28
CA ASP A 202 -3.77 0.72 3.60
C ASP A 202 -4.54 1.90 2.99
N ILE A 203 -5.50 2.44 3.77
CA ILE A 203 -6.54 3.38 3.33
C ILE A 203 -6.61 4.64 4.19
N GLU A 204 -5.48 4.93 4.85
CA GLU A 204 -5.20 6.21 5.47
C GLU A 204 -6.27 6.67 6.47
N GLY A 205 -6.62 5.76 7.41
CA GLY A 205 -7.44 6.04 8.59
C GLY A 205 -8.86 5.45 8.58
N ALA A 206 -9.28 4.77 7.50
CA ALA A 206 -10.60 4.12 7.46
C ALA A 206 -10.55 2.61 7.81
N GLU A 207 -9.38 2.04 8.14
CA GLU A 207 -9.15 0.60 8.31
C GLU A 207 -10.10 -0.03 9.33
N ALA A 208 -10.20 0.58 10.53
CA ALA A 208 -11.05 0.05 11.59
C ALA A 208 -12.53 0.02 11.17
N SER A 209 -13.01 1.10 10.54
CA SER A 209 -14.41 1.21 10.12
C SER A 209 -14.78 0.25 9.00
N VAL A 210 -13.85 -0.02 8.07
CA VAL A 210 -14.02 -1.00 6.98
C VAL A 210 -14.00 -2.42 7.53
N LEU A 211 -13.13 -2.76 8.47
CA LEU A 211 -13.13 -4.07 9.11
C LEU A 211 -14.40 -4.33 9.93
N GLU A 212 -14.93 -3.32 10.64
CA GLU A 212 -16.22 -3.39 11.33
C GLU A 212 -17.38 -3.63 10.35
N GLU A 213 -17.36 -2.98 9.20
CA GLU A 213 -18.34 -3.20 8.14
C GLU A 213 -18.27 -4.63 7.59
N LEU A 214 -17.08 -5.13 7.30
CA LEU A 214 -16.85 -6.49 6.84
C LEU A 214 -17.33 -7.55 7.87
N ALA A 215 -17.12 -7.30 9.16
CA ALA A 215 -17.61 -8.18 10.23
C ALA A 215 -19.15 -8.15 10.31
N ARG A 216 -19.74 -6.96 10.30
CA ARG A 216 -21.19 -6.74 10.32
C ARG A 216 -21.92 -7.40 9.16
N SER A 217 -21.33 -7.36 7.96
CA SER A 217 -21.86 -7.99 6.76
C SER A 217 -21.57 -9.49 6.67
N GLY A 218 -20.75 -10.03 7.58
CA GLY A 218 -20.25 -11.41 7.55
C GLY A 218 -19.21 -11.69 6.47
N ARG A 219 -18.83 -10.68 5.67
CA ARG A 219 -17.87 -10.86 4.57
C ARG A 219 -16.43 -11.04 5.03
N ILE A 220 -16.09 -10.60 6.23
CA ILE A 220 -14.79 -10.88 6.85
C ILE A 220 -14.50 -12.39 6.90
N GLY A 221 -15.56 -13.22 7.01
CA GLY A 221 -15.49 -14.69 6.98
C GLY A 221 -14.94 -15.27 5.68
N MET A 222 -15.00 -14.52 4.58
CA MET A 222 -14.54 -14.94 3.26
C MET A 222 -13.07 -14.62 2.99
N ILE A 223 -12.40 -13.89 3.89
CA ILE A 223 -10.99 -13.48 3.73
C ILE A 223 -10.10 -14.51 4.44
N ARG A 224 -9.09 -15.03 3.75
CA ARG A 224 -8.13 -16.02 4.27
C ARG A 224 -7.00 -15.37 5.06
N GLU A 225 -6.35 -14.39 4.44
CA GLU A 225 -5.23 -13.65 5.01
C GLU A 225 -5.33 -12.18 4.62
N MET A 226 -4.93 -11.30 5.52
CA MET A 226 -4.87 -9.87 5.25
C MET A 226 -3.65 -9.22 5.87
N VAL A 227 -3.21 -8.14 5.27
CA VAL A 227 -2.27 -7.18 5.85
C VAL A 227 -2.96 -5.83 5.92
N VAL A 228 -3.03 -5.29 7.11
CA VAL A 228 -3.62 -3.98 7.41
C VAL A 228 -2.50 -3.06 7.88
N GLU A 229 -2.29 -1.95 7.19
CA GLU A 229 -1.47 -0.85 7.68
C GLU A 229 -2.39 0.07 8.49
N TYR A 230 -2.32 -0.09 9.82
CA TYR A 230 -3.16 0.65 10.73
C TYR A 230 -2.49 1.96 11.13
N HIS A 231 -3.12 3.07 10.78
CA HIS A 231 -2.66 4.43 11.04
C HIS A 231 -3.10 4.88 12.43
N HIS A 232 -2.28 4.55 13.44
CA HIS A 232 -2.57 4.85 14.84
C HIS A 232 -2.37 6.33 15.13
N HIS A 233 -3.31 6.95 15.85
CA HIS A 233 -3.34 8.39 16.15
C HIS A 233 -3.45 9.31 14.91
N ILE A 234 -4.02 8.84 13.81
CA ILE A 234 -4.13 9.64 12.58
C ILE A 234 -4.98 10.91 12.81
N ASP A 235 -6.01 10.84 13.62
CA ASP A 235 -6.93 11.96 13.90
C ASP A 235 -6.97 12.40 15.36
N ARG A 236 -6.19 11.76 16.24
CA ARG A 236 -6.13 12.01 17.69
C ARG A 236 -7.46 11.90 18.44
N ARG A 237 -8.51 11.36 17.85
CA ARG A 237 -9.85 11.32 18.43
C ARG A 237 -10.11 10.06 19.25
N GLU A 238 -9.69 8.90 18.74
CA GLU A 238 -9.98 7.62 19.39
C GLU A 238 -8.96 6.55 18.97
N ASP A 239 -8.49 5.79 19.96
CA ASP A 239 -7.62 4.62 19.72
C ASP A 239 -8.49 3.41 19.38
N ALA A 240 -8.63 3.09 18.10
CA ALA A 240 -9.42 1.96 17.63
C ALA A 240 -8.65 0.62 17.60
N LEU A 241 -7.34 0.61 17.89
CA LEU A 241 -6.49 -0.58 17.77
C LEU A 241 -7.01 -1.77 18.58
N SER A 242 -7.33 -1.57 19.86
CA SER A 242 -7.82 -2.65 20.73
C SER A 242 -9.14 -3.24 20.25
N ARG A 243 -10.04 -2.39 19.72
CA ARG A 243 -11.32 -2.81 19.14
C ARG A 243 -11.12 -3.61 17.87
N MET A 244 -10.22 -3.15 17.00
CA MET A 244 -9.87 -3.83 15.75
C MET A 244 -9.24 -5.21 16.01
N LEU A 245 -8.29 -5.32 16.96
CA LEU A 245 -7.66 -6.59 17.30
C LEU A 245 -8.68 -7.59 17.89
N ARG A 246 -9.57 -7.12 18.76
CA ARG A 246 -10.67 -7.95 19.30
C ARG A 246 -11.59 -8.43 18.19
N LEU A 247 -11.95 -7.55 17.25
CA LEU A 247 -12.77 -7.91 16.10
C LEU A 247 -12.12 -9.02 15.26
N LEU A 248 -10.80 -8.96 15.02
CA LEU A 248 -10.07 -10.02 14.34
C LEU A 248 -10.14 -11.35 15.11
N GLU A 249 -9.93 -11.33 16.43
CA GLU A 249 -10.01 -12.52 17.30
C GLU A 249 -11.40 -13.16 17.28
N GLU A 250 -12.45 -12.35 17.45
CA GLU A 250 -13.85 -12.77 17.43
C GLU A 250 -14.27 -13.38 16.08
N ASN A 251 -13.59 -13.00 15.00
CA ASN A 251 -13.80 -13.55 13.66
C ASN A 251 -12.81 -14.65 13.27
N GLY A 252 -12.08 -15.24 14.24
CA GLY A 252 -11.24 -16.42 14.05
C GLY A 252 -9.89 -16.16 13.40
N PHE A 253 -9.37 -14.91 13.47
CA PHE A 253 -8.02 -14.60 13.02
C PHE A 253 -6.99 -14.69 14.14
N GLY A 254 -5.80 -15.20 13.80
CA GLY A 254 -4.56 -14.88 14.52
C GLY A 254 -3.87 -13.71 13.84
N TYR A 255 -2.96 -13.03 14.54
CA TYR A 255 -2.26 -11.90 13.94
C TYR A 255 -0.83 -11.75 14.46
N GLN A 256 -0.01 -11.04 13.68
CA GLN A 256 1.31 -10.54 14.04
C GLN A 256 1.34 -9.04 13.78
N ILE A 257 2.01 -8.29 14.67
CA ILE A 257 2.10 -6.83 14.58
C ILE A 257 3.57 -6.43 14.46
N ARG A 258 3.86 -5.51 13.53
CA ARG A 258 5.14 -4.86 13.38
C ARG A 258 4.95 -3.35 13.38
N SER A 259 5.72 -2.63 14.17
CA SER A 259 5.80 -1.16 14.16
C SER A 259 7.09 -0.70 13.48
N VAL A 260 7.10 0.54 13.02
CA VAL A 260 8.29 1.19 12.48
C VAL A 260 9.22 1.61 13.63
N PRO A 261 10.45 1.09 13.74
CA PRO A 261 11.26 1.13 14.98
C PRO A 261 11.99 2.46 15.26
N TRP A 262 11.91 3.46 14.39
CA TRP A 262 12.72 4.70 14.52
C TRP A 262 11.97 5.95 14.99
N GLN A 263 10.71 5.82 15.38
CA GLN A 263 9.99 6.95 15.97
C GLN A 263 10.31 7.04 17.47
N ALA A 264 10.67 8.25 17.93
CA ALA A 264 10.83 8.53 19.34
C ALA A 264 9.49 8.32 20.06
N PHE A 265 9.53 7.74 21.26
CA PHE A 265 8.34 7.53 22.08
C PHE A 265 7.84 8.89 22.58
N THR A 266 6.87 9.47 21.89
CA THR A 266 6.17 10.69 22.30
C THR A 266 4.67 10.41 22.38
N ARG A 267 3.99 11.05 23.36
CA ARG A 267 2.55 10.86 23.51
C ARG A 267 1.81 11.34 22.27
N GLU A 268 0.77 10.59 21.88
CA GLU A 268 -0.11 10.94 20.76
C GLU A 268 0.59 11.17 19.43
N THR A 269 1.76 10.57 19.26
CA THR A 269 2.47 10.60 17.98
C THR A 269 1.88 9.56 17.04
N PHE A 270 1.65 9.97 15.81
CA PHE A 270 1.28 9.08 14.71
C PHE A 270 2.21 7.87 14.60
N GLN A 271 1.65 6.69 14.43
CA GLN A 271 2.39 5.44 14.27
C GLN A 271 1.76 4.58 13.18
N ASP A 272 2.58 4.05 12.29
CA ASP A 272 2.18 3.01 11.36
C ASP A 272 2.40 1.63 11.98
N LEU A 273 1.33 0.86 12.06
CA LEU A 273 1.34 -0.51 12.56
C LEU A 273 0.94 -1.46 11.43
N LEU A 274 1.87 -2.30 10.99
CA LEU A 274 1.58 -3.34 10.02
C LEU A 274 1.05 -4.58 10.75
N ILE A 275 -0.20 -4.91 10.53
CA ILE A 275 -0.91 -6.02 11.16
C ILE A 275 -1.17 -7.08 10.10
N ARG A 276 -0.51 -8.23 10.22
CA ARG A 276 -0.79 -9.41 9.41
C ARG A 276 -1.77 -10.31 10.15
N ALA A 277 -2.96 -10.50 9.60
CA ALA A 277 -3.98 -11.37 10.15
C ALA A 277 -4.23 -12.57 9.23
N TYR A 278 -4.38 -13.77 9.81
CA TYR A 278 -4.54 -15.03 9.10
C TYR A 278 -5.57 -15.91 9.79
N ARG A 279 -6.29 -16.73 9.05
CA ARG A 279 -7.23 -17.72 9.61
C ARG A 279 -6.49 -18.75 10.45
N LYS A 280 -7.02 -19.01 11.67
CA LYS A 280 -6.56 -20.11 12.55
C LYS A 280 -7.09 -21.45 12.09
#